data_60225d5471868fa223fecd16545ce972
#
_entry.id   60225d5471868fa223fecd16545ce972
#
_cell.length_a   1.000
_cell.length_b   1.000
_cell.length_c   1.000
_cell.angle_alpha   90.00
_cell.angle_beta   90.00
_cell.angle_gamma   90.00
#
_symmetry.space_group_name_H-M   'P 1'
#
loop_
_entity.id
_entity.type
_entity.pdbx_description
1 polymer ?
#
loop_
_entity_poly.entity_id
_entity_poly.type
_entity_poly.pdbx_seq_one_letter_code
_entity_poly.pdbx_strand_id
1 'polypeptide(L)'
;MPDEPPPSTAANVPTTGQLVRRLLGLAWKHRMHCIGIILIQLVLLTMGIFGLSFIGVGIDYIRHVLTPTVAAPMMPLGYALPLHWEPMQVLLLLAGTILGLALIRAVLNYVYAISINVLVHKKLVLDMRGKVYDKLQRLSFRFYDANTTGSIIQRVTSDVGAVRSFVDQVLIQTVIMVISLSVYLVYMVSLSPGLTIACLATTPLLWIISTVFSRIIQPEYAKNRILADQMVQTLAENVQGIAVTKGSGREEEAQARFDVANNAVLDQQHSIFHKVSLFNPTVSFLTRVNMVVLLSYGGVLVIRGELALGAGLVVFAGLLEQFSGQVNNVANLANTVQQSLIGARRVFEILDAPIEVQSDPEAVRRPKLKGHVRFDNVSFAYTGIEQVLKEVNFEVKPGECVAILGATGAGKSVLMSLIPRFYDATEGSLLIDSIDVRRIHLDDLRRNIGLVFQESFLFSNSVAANIAFGHPEATLEQVTKAAKIASAHDFIMDLPKGYDTILGESGNTLSGGQRQRLAIARAVLLEPSILLLDDPTAAIDSETEEDIFSALDGAMEGRSTFIVAHRLSTLRRADYVIVMDGGRIVQKGTHDELMSQHGPYKRVANLQLVDGRGLSQSPFPQTEKEDA
;
A
#
# COMPACT_ATOMS: atom_id res chain seq x y z
N MET A 1 19.93 11.48 15.61
CA MET A 1 18.48 11.73 15.53
C MET A 1 18.23 12.10 14.09
N PRO A 2 17.59 11.28 13.26
CA PRO A 2 17.16 11.71 11.95
C PRO A 2 15.94 12.60 12.16
N ASP A 3 15.97 13.77 11.53
CA ASP A 3 14.94 14.79 11.56
C ASP A 3 13.58 14.17 11.21
N GLU A 4 12.59 14.43 12.06
CA GLU A 4 11.19 14.19 11.72
C GLU A 4 10.87 14.98 10.45
N PRO A 5 10.25 14.37 9.45
CA PRO A 5 9.81 15.11 8.27
C PRO A 5 8.86 16.22 8.71
N PRO A 6 8.93 17.42 8.10
CA PRO A 6 8.10 18.55 8.46
C PRO A 6 6.62 18.15 8.38
N PRO A 7 5.76 18.64 9.27
CA PRO A 7 4.35 18.29 9.28
C PRO A 7 3.74 18.74 7.95
N SER A 8 3.39 17.75 7.13
CA SER A 8 2.54 17.98 5.97
C SER A 8 1.29 18.71 6.46
N THR A 9 1.01 19.85 5.85
CA THR A 9 -0.20 20.69 5.98
C THR A 9 -1.30 20.00 6.81
N ALA A 10 -1.65 20.60 7.94
CA ALA A 10 -2.57 20.10 8.96
C ALA A 10 -3.92 19.68 8.37
N ALA A 11 -3.96 18.58 7.63
CA ALA A 11 -5.17 17.81 7.43
C ALA A 11 -5.54 17.28 8.81
N ASN A 12 -6.73 17.62 9.31
CA ASN A 12 -7.30 17.18 10.57
C ASN A 12 -7.06 15.67 10.74
N VAL A 13 -6.01 15.31 11.48
CA VAL A 13 -5.73 13.90 11.77
C VAL A 13 -6.95 13.36 12.49
N PRO A 14 -7.70 12.41 11.89
CA PRO A 14 -8.96 11.98 12.46
C PRO A 14 -8.72 11.38 13.85
N THR A 15 -9.49 11.84 14.84
CA THR A 15 -9.42 11.28 16.18
C THR A 15 -9.80 9.79 16.16
N THR A 16 -9.32 9.01 17.12
CA THR A 16 -9.64 7.57 17.22
C THR A 16 -11.16 7.32 17.15
N GLY A 17 -11.97 8.18 17.78
CA GLY A 17 -13.42 8.07 17.73
C GLY A 17 -14.01 8.30 16.33
N GLN A 18 -13.46 9.25 15.57
CA GLN A 18 -13.87 9.50 14.19
C GLN A 18 -13.49 8.32 13.27
N LEU A 19 -12.29 7.73 13.46
CA LEU A 19 -11.87 6.53 12.73
C LEU A 19 -12.80 5.36 12.99
N VAL A 20 -13.08 5.07 14.25
CA VAL A 20 -14.03 4.00 14.64
C VAL A 20 -15.39 4.23 14.01
N ARG A 21 -15.92 5.46 14.07
CA ARG A 21 -17.22 5.81 13.45
C ARG A 21 -17.22 5.58 11.94
N ARG A 22 -16.13 5.93 11.24
CA ARG A 22 -15.98 5.70 9.79
C ARG A 22 -15.92 4.22 9.47
N LEU A 23 -15.15 3.44 10.24
CA LEU A 23 -15.05 1.98 10.08
C LEU A 23 -16.40 1.29 10.35
N LEU A 24 -17.15 1.73 11.37
CA LEU A 24 -18.52 1.28 11.62
C LEU A 24 -19.45 1.64 10.46
N GLY A 25 -19.29 2.83 9.87
CA GLY A 25 -20.04 3.26 8.69
C GLY A 25 -19.80 2.35 7.48
N LEU A 26 -18.56 1.89 7.27
CA LEU A 26 -18.25 0.92 6.22
C LEU A 26 -18.96 -0.43 6.44
N ALA A 27 -18.93 -0.93 7.68
CA ALA A 27 -19.67 -2.16 8.03
C ALA A 27 -21.17 -1.99 7.87
N TRP A 28 -21.72 -0.82 8.24
CA TRP A 28 -23.15 -0.51 8.14
C TRP A 28 -23.66 -0.49 6.69
N LYS A 29 -22.83 -0.13 5.73
CA LYS A 29 -23.14 -0.25 4.30
C LYS A 29 -23.51 -1.68 3.91
N HIS A 30 -22.98 -2.68 4.63
CA HIS A 30 -23.23 -4.10 4.41
C HIS A 30 -24.01 -4.77 5.54
N ARG A 31 -24.83 -4.01 6.27
CA ARG A 31 -25.56 -4.44 7.47
C ARG A 31 -26.31 -5.77 7.34
N MET A 32 -26.97 -6.02 6.21
CA MET A 32 -27.72 -7.26 6.01
C MET A 32 -26.82 -8.51 6.03
N HIS A 33 -25.59 -8.41 5.49
CA HIS A 33 -24.62 -9.50 5.55
C HIS A 33 -24.06 -9.68 6.96
N CYS A 34 -23.75 -8.58 7.66
CA CYS A 34 -23.29 -8.63 9.05
C CYS A 34 -24.36 -9.26 9.96
N ILE A 35 -25.62 -8.88 9.81
CA ILE A 35 -26.75 -9.47 10.56
C ILE A 35 -26.87 -10.96 10.24
N GLY A 36 -26.82 -11.34 8.96
CA GLY A 36 -26.87 -12.76 8.55
C GLY A 36 -25.76 -13.60 9.18
N ILE A 37 -24.53 -13.09 9.22
CA ILE A 37 -23.37 -13.74 9.85
C ILE A 37 -23.59 -13.90 11.35
N ILE A 38 -24.08 -12.86 12.05
CA ILE A 38 -24.37 -12.90 13.48
C ILE A 38 -25.50 -13.91 13.76
N LEU A 39 -26.53 -13.97 12.92
CA LEU A 39 -27.62 -14.94 13.07
C LEU A 39 -27.13 -16.38 12.90
N ILE A 40 -26.32 -16.66 11.88
CA ILE A 40 -25.71 -17.99 11.70
C ILE A 40 -24.88 -18.36 12.93
N GLN A 41 -24.11 -17.41 13.48
CA GLN A 41 -23.31 -17.66 14.66
C GLN A 41 -24.14 -17.90 15.92
N LEU A 42 -25.29 -17.22 16.04
CA LEU A 42 -26.23 -17.46 17.13
C LEU A 42 -26.80 -18.89 17.06
N VAL A 43 -27.17 -19.34 15.85
CA VAL A 43 -27.60 -20.73 15.63
C VAL A 43 -26.49 -21.72 15.98
N LEU A 44 -25.24 -21.46 15.55
CA LEU A 44 -24.09 -22.29 15.89
C LEU A 44 -23.81 -22.37 17.40
N LEU A 45 -24.02 -21.23 18.10
CA LEU A 45 -23.90 -21.14 19.56
C LEU A 45 -24.95 -22.01 20.25
N THR A 46 -26.24 -21.87 19.86
CA THR A 46 -27.32 -22.67 20.43
C THR A 46 -27.15 -24.16 20.14
N MET A 47 -26.75 -24.55 18.93
CA MET A 47 -26.43 -25.94 18.61
C MET A 47 -25.27 -26.49 19.45
N GLY A 48 -24.26 -25.65 19.76
CA GLY A 48 -23.15 -26.04 20.66
C GLY A 48 -23.65 -26.38 22.06
N ILE A 49 -24.54 -25.56 22.61
CA ILE A 49 -25.15 -25.78 23.94
C ILE A 49 -26.03 -27.03 23.95
N PHE A 50 -26.87 -27.22 22.91
CA PHE A 50 -27.67 -28.43 22.78
C PHE A 50 -26.81 -29.68 22.68
N GLY A 51 -25.70 -29.64 21.92
CA GLY A 51 -24.76 -30.77 21.84
C GLY A 51 -24.20 -31.16 23.21
N LEU A 52 -23.79 -30.18 24.01
CA LEU A 52 -23.34 -30.42 25.40
C LEU A 52 -24.46 -30.99 26.27
N SER A 53 -25.68 -30.45 26.14
CA SER A 53 -26.84 -30.94 26.92
C SER A 53 -27.19 -32.38 26.57
N PHE A 54 -27.13 -32.82 25.29
CA PHE A 54 -27.35 -34.19 24.89
C PHE A 54 -26.30 -35.16 25.45
N ILE A 55 -25.02 -34.74 25.50
CA ILE A 55 -23.94 -35.49 26.15
C ILE A 55 -24.28 -35.67 27.65
N GLY A 56 -24.71 -34.60 28.30
CA GLY A 56 -25.10 -34.65 29.71
C GLY A 56 -26.26 -35.62 29.97
N VAL A 57 -27.31 -35.53 29.15
CA VAL A 57 -28.46 -36.47 29.22
C VAL A 57 -28.02 -37.92 29.02
N GLY A 58 -27.10 -38.16 28.08
CA GLY A 58 -26.54 -39.50 27.86
C GLY A 58 -25.85 -40.08 29.11
N ILE A 59 -25.07 -39.28 29.79
CA ILE A 59 -24.39 -39.68 31.05
C ILE A 59 -25.40 -39.94 32.15
N ASP A 60 -26.39 -39.07 32.34
CA ASP A 60 -27.44 -39.28 33.32
C ASP A 60 -28.30 -40.50 33.01
N TYR A 61 -28.55 -40.82 31.73
CA TYR A 61 -29.25 -42.02 31.31
C TYR A 61 -28.45 -43.30 31.64
N ILE A 62 -27.13 -43.29 31.39
CA ILE A 62 -26.24 -44.42 31.80
C ILE A 62 -26.32 -44.62 33.30
N ARG A 63 -26.28 -43.53 34.11
CA ARG A 63 -26.40 -43.58 35.55
C ARG A 63 -27.75 -44.17 35.97
N HIS A 64 -28.86 -43.77 35.32
CA HIS A 64 -30.20 -44.30 35.60
C HIS A 64 -30.29 -45.82 35.34
N VAL A 65 -29.70 -46.30 34.25
CA VAL A 65 -29.65 -47.75 33.91
C VAL A 65 -28.84 -48.54 34.93
N LEU A 66 -27.70 -47.99 35.42
CA LEU A 66 -26.84 -48.64 36.41
C LEU A 66 -27.42 -48.58 37.81
N THR A 67 -28.19 -47.50 38.12
CA THR A 67 -28.75 -47.27 39.45
C THR A 67 -30.23 -46.83 39.30
N PRO A 68 -31.17 -47.80 39.22
CA PRO A 68 -32.59 -47.50 38.93
C PRO A 68 -33.32 -46.61 39.94
N THR A 69 -32.71 -46.38 41.10
CA THR A 69 -33.23 -45.44 42.13
C THR A 69 -33.11 -43.95 41.73
N VAL A 70 -32.30 -43.67 40.73
CA VAL A 70 -32.13 -42.28 40.21
C VAL A 70 -33.24 -42.01 39.20
N ALA A 71 -33.83 -40.80 39.27
CA ALA A 71 -34.88 -40.40 38.35
C ALA A 71 -34.38 -40.42 36.88
N ALA A 72 -35.26 -40.82 35.98
CA ALA A 72 -34.95 -40.82 34.53
C ALA A 72 -34.67 -39.38 34.04
N PRO A 73 -33.60 -39.17 33.25
CA PRO A 73 -33.32 -37.86 32.71
C PRO A 73 -34.34 -37.43 31.63
N MET A 74 -34.58 -36.12 31.54
CA MET A 74 -35.36 -35.54 30.44
C MET A 74 -34.46 -35.06 29.32
N MET A 75 -34.90 -35.16 28.07
CA MET A 75 -34.21 -34.54 26.94
C MET A 75 -34.22 -33.01 27.06
N PRO A 76 -33.28 -32.30 26.44
CA PRO A 76 -33.38 -30.88 26.26
C PRO A 76 -34.75 -30.52 25.64
N LEU A 77 -35.36 -29.42 26.10
CA LEU A 77 -36.74 -29.01 25.75
C LEU A 77 -37.86 -29.80 26.43
N GLY A 78 -37.58 -30.66 27.43
CA GLY A 78 -38.58 -31.30 28.27
C GLY A 78 -39.25 -32.56 27.67
N TYR A 79 -38.73 -33.08 26.59
CA TYR A 79 -39.20 -34.35 26.05
C TYR A 79 -38.73 -35.55 26.88
N ALA A 80 -39.65 -36.49 27.16
CA ALA A 80 -39.31 -37.71 27.86
C ALA A 80 -38.49 -38.67 26.94
N LEU A 81 -37.52 -39.36 27.55
CA LEU A 81 -36.81 -40.44 26.85
C LEU A 81 -37.73 -41.64 26.67
N PRO A 82 -37.61 -42.40 25.57
CA PRO A 82 -38.38 -43.66 25.34
C PRO A 82 -37.85 -44.77 26.25
N LEU A 83 -38.23 -44.75 27.52
CA LEU A 83 -37.76 -45.70 28.54
C LEU A 83 -38.20 -47.14 28.30
N HIS A 84 -39.15 -47.39 27.37
CA HIS A 84 -39.58 -48.70 26.95
C HIS A 84 -38.64 -49.40 25.92
N TRP A 85 -37.64 -48.64 25.42
CA TRP A 85 -36.65 -49.18 24.52
C TRP A 85 -35.50 -49.87 25.30
N GLU A 86 -34.80 -50.77 24.61
CA GLU A 86 -33.56 -51.30 25.20
C GLU A 86 -32.53 -50.21 25.46
N PRO A 87 -31.74 -50.28 26.53
CA PRO A 87 -30.77 -49.27 26.87
C PRO A 87 -29.83 -48.90 25.73
N MET A 88 -29.40 -49.89 24.92
CA MET A 88 -28.54 -49.69 23.76
C MET A 88 -29.23 -48.87 22.66
N GLN A 89 -30.54 -49.06 22.45
CA GLN A 89 -31.30 -48.31 21.43
C GLN A 89 -31.42 -46.83 21.82
N VAL A 90 -31.62 -46.52 23.10
CA VAL A 90 -31.68 -45.14 23.59
C VAL A 90 -30.30 -44.45 23.46
N LEU A 91 -29.22 -45.15 23.78
CA LEU A 91 -27.86 -44.64 23.59
C LEU A 91 -27.54 -44.40 22.12
N LEU A 92 -27.95 -45.30 21.23
CA LEU A 92 -27.79 -45.12 19.77
C LEU A 92 -28.62 -43.94 19.25
N LEU A 93 -29.81 -43.73 19.77
CA LEU A 93 -30.63 -42.54 19.44
C LEU A 93 -29.92 -41.25 19.85
N LEU A 94 -29.39 -41.18 21.09
CA LEU A 94 -28.66 -40.02 21.57
C LEU A 94 -27.38 -39.80 20.76
N ALA A 95 -26.59 -40.83 20.50
CA ALA A 95 -25.40 -40.78 19.66
C ALA A 95 -25.70 -40.29 18.24
N GLY A 96 -26.78 -40.82 17.63
CA GLY A 96 -27.25 -40.40 16.30
C GLY A 96 -27.70 -38.93 16.28
N THR A 97 -28.36 -38.49 17.33
CA THR A 97 -28.78 -37.05 17.48
C THR A 97 -27.56 -36.15 17.60
N ILE A 98 -26.57 -36.49 18.42
CA ILE A 98 -25.32 -35.75 18.56
C ILE A 98 -24.57 -35.70 17.23
N LEU A 99 -24.48 -36.82 16.51
CA LEU A 99 -23.82 -36.91 15.19
C LEU A 99 -24.56 -36.05 14.15
N GLY A 100 -25.90 -36.11 14.13
CA GLY A 100 -26.72 -35.29 13.25
C GLY A 100 -26.54 -33.78 13.52
N LEU A 101 -26.54 -33.37 14.81
CA LEU A 101 -26.25 -31.99 15.20
C LEU A 101 -24.83 -31.55 14.79
N ALA A 102 -23.85 -32.45 14.95
CA ALA A 102 -22.47 -32.18 14.56
C ALA A 102 -22.34 -31.97 13.04
N LEU A 103 -23.05 -32.80 12.23
CA LEU A 103 -23.07 -32.68 10.77
C LEU A 103 -23.72 -31.36 10.33
N ILE A 104 -24.87 -31.00 10.88
CA ILE A 104 -25.56 -29.73 10.58
C ILE A 104 -24.66 -28.56 10.99
N ARG A 105 -24.03 -28.62 12.17
CA ARG A 105 -23.09 -27.63 12.64
C ARG A 105 -21.89 -27.49 11.71
N ALA A 106 -21.35 -28.56 11.17
CA ALA A 106 -20.25 -28.52 10.20
C ALA A 106 -20.65 -27.78 8.92
N VAL A 107 -21.85 -28.08 8.38
CA VAL A 107 -22.40 -27.38 7.21
C VAL A 107 -22.62 -25.89 7.50
N LEU A 108 -23.19 -25.55 8.64
CA LEU A 108 -23.41 -24.15 9.03
C LEU A 108 -22.09 -23.39 9.26
N ASN A 109 -21.05 -24.03 9.82
CA ASN A 109 -19.72 -23.45 9.94
C ASN A 109 -19.11 -23.18 8.56
N TYR A 110 -19.30 -24.05 7.60
CA TYR A 110 -18.87 -23.84 6.21
C TYR A 110 -19.59 -22.63 5.60
N VAL A 111 -20.92 -22.54 5.74
CA VAL A 111 -21.71 -21.39 5.26
C VAL A 111 -21.26 -20.09 5.95
N TYR A 112 -21.01 -20.13 7.26
CA TYR A 112 -20.47 -19.03 8.04
C TYR A 112 -19.13 -18.53 7.49
N ALA A 113 -18.17 -19.45 7.26
CA ALA A 113 -16.85 -19.14 6.74
C ALA A 113 -16.92 -18.52 5.32
N ILE A 114 -17.77 -19.06 4.45
CA ILE A 114 -18.01 -18.46 3.12
C ILE A 114 -18.64 -17.07 3.23
N SER A 115 -19.64 -16.91 4.10
CA SER A 115 -20.35 -15.64 4.27
C SER A 115 -19.43 -14.52 4.75
N ILE A 116 -18.53 -14.81 5.70
CA ILE A 116 -17.48 -13.87 6.15
C ILE A 116 -16.53 -13.56 4.99
N ASN A 117 -16.05 -14.58 4.28
CA ASN A 117 -15.13 -14.40 3.17
C ASN A 117 -15.72 -13.48 2.08
N VAL A 118 -16.99 -13.72 1.69
CA VAL A 118 -17.69 -12.89 0.70
C VAL A 118 -17.85 -11.44 1.18
N LEU A 119 -18.24 -11.25 2.44
CA LEU A 119 -18.38 -9.89 3.00
C LEU A 119 -17.04 -9.16 2.98
N VAL A 120 -16.03 -9.78 3.50
CA VAL A 120 -14.74 -9.16 3.79
C VAL A 120 -13.89 -9.01 2.53
N HIS A 121 -13.65 -10.08 1.80
CA HIS A 121 -12.77 -10.06 0.63
C HIS A 121 -13.43 -9.48 -0.61
N LYS A 122 -14.63 -9.98 -0.96
CA LYS A 122 -15.28 -9.59 -2.22
C LYS A 122 -15.92 -8.20 -2.16
N LYS A 123 -16.50 -7.81 -1.01
CA LYS A 123 -17.23 -6.54 -0.93
C LYS A 123 -16.42 -5.41 -0.30
N LEU A 124 -15.74 -5.66 0.83
CA LEU A 124 -15.06 -4.60 1.57
C LEU A 124 -13.67 -4.31 1.00
N VAL A 125 -12.81 -5.32 0.89
CA VAL A 125 -11.41 -5.13 0.46
C VAL A 125 -11.35 -4.65 -0.99
N LEU A 126 -12.13 -5.25 -1.89
CA LEU A 126 -12.14 -4.87 -3.30
C LEU A 126 -12.63 -3.42 -3.50
N ASP A 127 -13.76 -3.04 -2.84
CA ASP A 127 -14.30 -1.66 -2.89
C ASP A 127 -13.28 -0.64 -2.33
N MET A 128 -12.63 -0.97 -1.21
CA MET A 128 -11.62 -0.08 -0.60
C MET A 128 -10.38 0.08 -1.47
N ARG A 129 -9.82 -1.02 -2.00
CA ARG A 129 -8.67 -0.95 -2.91
C ARG A 129 -8.99 -0.15 -4.16
N GLY A 130 -10.17 -0.36 -4.75
CA GLY A 130 -10.62 0.41 -5.91
C GLY A 130 -10.68 1.91 -5.61
N LYS A 131 -11.27 2.30 -4.47
CA LYS A 131 -11.36 3.71 -4.06
C LYS A 131 -10.00 4.33 -3.76
N VAL A 132 -9.11 3.62 -3.08
CA VAL A 132 -7.75 4.11 -2.80
C VAL A 132 -6.97 4.27 -4.09
N TYR A 133 -7.07 3.31 -5.01
CA TYR A 133 -6.41 3.37 -6.31
C TYR A 133 -6.95 4.52 -7.18
N ASP A 134 -8.28 4.67 -7.30
CA ASP A 134 -8.89 5.80 -8.03
C ASP A 134 -8.44 7.15 -7.44
N LYS A 135 -8.43 7.24 -6.10
CA LYS A 135 -7.95 8.45 -5.43
C LYS A 135 -6.48 8.74 -5.74
N LEU A 136 -5.61 7.72 -5.68
CA LEU A 136 -4.20 7.86 -6.04
C LEU A 136 -4.02 8.40 -7.46
N GLN A 137 -4.76 7.90 -8.44
CA GLN A 137 -4.67 8.39 -9.83
C GLN A 137 -5.02 9.89 -9.98
N ARG A 138 -5.74 10.46 -9.01
CA ARG A 138 -6.20 11.86 -9.04
C ARG A 138 -5.40 12.80 -8.12
N LEU A 139 -4.55 12.27 -7.26
CA LEU A 139 -3.73 13.08 -6.35
C LEU A 139 -2.67 13.88 -7.13
N SER A 140 -2.33 15.05 -6.60
CA SER A 140 -1.28 15.93 -7.14
C SER A 140 0.11 15.33 -6.96
N PHE A 141 1.06 15.78 -7.76
CA PHE A 141 2.47 15.38 -7.64
C PHE A 141 3.06 15.67 -6.25
N ARG A 142 2.61 16.74 -5.57
CA ARG A 142 3.03 17.06 -4.19
C ARG A 142 2.83 15.89 -3.22
N PHE A 143 1.76 15.11 -3.39
CA PHE A 143 1.54 13.91 -2.57
C PHE A 143 2.61 12.84 -2.83
N TYR A 144 3.01 12.66 -4.09
CA TYR A 144 4.02 11.67 -4.48
C TYR A 144 5.43 12.10 -4.08
N ASP A 145 5.74 13.40 -4.11
CA ASP A 145 7.02 13.94 -3.63
C ASP A 145 7.18 13.77 -2.11
N ALA A 146 6.07 13.89 -1.36
CA ALA A 146 6.07 13.72 0.09
C ALA A 146 6.04 12.26 0.57
N ASN A 147 5.77 11.29 -0.31
CA ASN A 147 5.60 9.89 0.05
C ASN A 147 6.44 8.97 -0.84
N THR A 148 7.17 8.03 -0.23
CA THR A 148 7.91 7.02 -0.99
C THR A 148 6.96 6.02 -1.66
N THR A 149 7.33 5.53 -2.85
CA THR A 149 6.55 4.53 -3.62
C THR A 149 6.25 3.28 -2.78
N GLY A 150 7.23 2.79 -2.00
CA GLY A 150 7.04 1.63 -1.12
C GLY A 150 5.97 1.87 -0.05
N SER A 151 5.94 3.08 0.55
CA SER A 151 4.91 3.46 1.53
C SER A 151 3.51 3.48 0.89
N ILE A 152 3.38 4.00 -0.33
CA ILE A 152 2.11 4.05 -1.06
C ILE A 152 1.62 2.62 -1.38
N ILE A 153 2.50 1.75 -1.89
CA ILE A 153 2.17 0.34 -2.16
C ILE A 153 1.70 -0.36 -0.88
N GLN A 154 2.40 -0.17 0.24
CA GLN A 154 2.01 -0.74 1.53
C GLN A 154 0.61 -0.29 1.98
N ARG A 155 0.26 1.00 1.77
CA ARG A 155 -1.07 1.53 2.12
C ARG A 155 -2.19 0.90 1.29
N VAL A 156 -1.95 0.61 0.01
CA VAL A 156 -2.94 -0.04 -0.88
C VAL A 156 -3.08 -1.53 -0.57
N THR A 157 -2.00 -2.19 -0.20
CA THR A 157 -1.97 -3.66 -0.01
C THR A 157 -2.27 -4.07 1.42
N SER A 158 -1.36 -3.82 2.36
CA SER A 158 -1.46 -4.30 3.75
C SER A 158 -2.35 -3.44 4.63
N ASP A 159 -2.37 -2.11 4.49
CA ASP A 159 -3.17 -1.26 5.36
C ASP A 159 -4.68 -1.38 5.06
N VAL A 160 -5.07 -1.64 3.81
CA VAL A 160 -6.46 -2.05 3.49
C VAL A 160 -6.81 -3.38 4.17
N GLY A 161 -5.83 -4.29 4.34
CA GLY A 161 -5.99 -5.50 5.15
C GLY A 161 -6.29 -5.20 6.63
N ALA A 162 -5.72 -4.15 7.20
CA ALA A 162 -6.01 -3.71 8.56
C ALA A 162 -7.47 -3.21 8.72
N VAL A 163 -8.02 -2.49 7.73
CA VAL A 163 -9.45 -2.11 7.68
C VAL A 163 -10.33 -3.35 7.68
N ARG A 164 -9.96 -4.37 6.91
CA ARG A 164 -10.62 -5.67 6.90
C ARG A 164 -10.65 -6.29 8.29
N SER A 165 -9.47 -6.38 8.95
CA SER A 165 -9.34 -6.99 10.27
C SER A 165 -10.20 -6.29 11.32
N PHE A 166 -10.41 -4.99 11.19
CA PHE A 166 -11.33 -4.26 12.07
C PHE A 166 -12.77 -4.75 11.93
N VAL A 167 -13.27 -4.93 10.72
CA VAL A 167 -14.66 -5.37 10.50
C VAL A 167 -14.86 -6.82 10.92
N ASP A 168 -13.94 -7.70 10.53
CA ASP A 168 -14.02 -9.14 10.80
C ASP A 168 -13.71 -9.46 12.27
N GLN A 169 -12.49 -9.16 12.70
CA GLN A 169 -12.00 -9.60 14.01
C GLN A 169 -12.41 -8.66 15.14
N VAL A 170 -12.52 -7.34 14.89
CA VAL A 170 -12.92 -6.41 15.94
C VAL A 170 -14.43 -6.32 16.05
N LEU A 171 -15.12 -5.94 14.98
CA LEU A 171 -16.55 -5.67 15.06
C LEU A 171 -17.36 -6.96 15.23
N ILE A 172 -17.27 -7.90 14.27
CA ILE A 172 -18.09 -9.11 14.25
C ILE A 172 -17.74 -10.00 15.43
N GLN A 173 -16.44 -10.24 15.66
CA GLN A 173 -15.98 -11.12 16.73
C GLN A 173 -16.29 -10.57 18.14
N THR A 174 -16.25 -9.23 18.33
CA THR A 174 -16.66 -8.62 19.62
C THR A 174 -18.15 -8.83 19.89
N VAL A 175 -19.01 -8.64 18.89
CA VAL A 175 -20.45 -8.87 19.04
C VAL A 175 -20.72 -10.33 19.38
N ILE A 176 -20.11 -11.26 18.65
CA ILE A 176 -20.23 -12.72 18.90
C ILE A 176 -19.75 -13.05 20.31
N MET A 177 -18.61 -12.53 20.74
CA MET A 177 -18.02 -12.76 22.05
C MET A 177 -18.93 -12.28 23.16
N VAL A 178 -19.47 -11.07 23.06
CA VAL A 178 -20.40 -10.51 24.06
C VAL A 178 -21.66 -11.37 24.17
N ILE A 179 -22.25 -11.74 23.04
CA ILE A 179 -23.44 -12.61 23.01
C ILE A 179 -23.12 -13.98 23.62
N SER A 180 -22.00 -14.61 23.22
CA SER A 180 -21.60 -15.94 23.71
C SER A 180 -21.36 -15.93 25.22
N LEU A 181 -20.59 -14.96 25.73
CA LEU A 181 -20.34 -14.82 27.17
C LEU A 181 -21.64 -14.61 27.95
N SER A 182 -22.55 -13.78 27.45
CA SER A 182 -23.86 -13.55 28.09
C SER A 182 -24.69 -14.83 28.15
N VAL A 183 -24.77 -15.57 27.03
CA VAL A 183 -25.54 -16.82 26.96
C VAL A 183 -24.93 -17.90 27.87
N TYR A 184 -23.60 -18.07 27.86
CA TYR A 184 -22.93 -19.03 28.74
C TYR A 184 -23.14 -18.67 30.20
N LEU A 185 -22.96 -17.40 30.57
CA LEU A 185 -23.17 -16.95 31.95
C LEU A 185 -24.60 -17.18 32.44
N VAL A 186 -25.60 -16.80 31.63
CA VAL A 186 -27.02 -17.01 31.98
C VAL A 186 -27.32 -18.50 32.17
N TYR A 187 -26.78 -19.36 31.30
CA TYR A 187 -27.01 -20.79 31.39
C TYR A 187 -26.28 -21.42 32.61
N MET A 188 -25.04 -21.01 32.90
CA MET A 188 -24.30 -21.46 34.09
C MET A 188 -25.03 -21.04 35.38
N VAL A 189 -25.53 -19.79 35.45
CA VAL A 189 -26.32 -19.29 36.59
C VAL A 189 -27.61 -20.08 36.76
N SER A 190 -28.29 -20.45 35.65
CA SER A 190 -29.52 -21.25 35.70
C SER A 190 -29.31 -22.68 36.20
N LEU A 191 -28.09 -23.25 35.98
CA LEU A 191 -27.74 -24.58 36.48
C LEU A 191 -27.41 -24.52 37.98
N SER A 192 -26.53 -23.61 38.41
CA SER A 192 -26.16 -23.41 39.82
C SER A 192 -25.49 -22.05 40.03
N PRO A 193 -26.16 -21.07 40.67
CA PRO A 193 -25.57 -19.77 40.94
C PRO A 193 -24.31 -19.85 41.83
N GLY A 194 -24.33 -20.70 42.88
CA GLY A 194 -23.20 -20.88 43.78
C GLY A 194 -21.95 -21.44 43.08
N LEU A 195 -22.15 -22.45 42.22
CA LEU A 195 -21.07 -23.05 41.43
C LEU A 195 -20.51 -22.04 40.41
N THR A 196 -21.38 -21.23 39.79
CA THR A 196 -20.97 -20.19 38.86
C THR A 196 -20.07 -19.15 39.55
N ILE A 197 -20.44 -18.66 40.73
CA ILE A 197 -19.64 -17.69 41.47
C ILE A 197 -18.29 -18.33 41.88
N ALA A 198 -18.31 -19.58 42.38
CA ALA A 198 -17.09 -20.29 42.80
C ALA A 198 -16.11 -20.47 41.63
N CYS A 199 -16.57 -20.93 40.48
CA CYS A 199 -15.72 -21.12 39.30
C CYS A 199 -15.25 -19.79 38.67
N LEU A 200 -16.11 -18.78 38.64
CA LEU A 200 -15.73 -17.48 38.06
C LEU A 200 -14.91 -16.60 39.01
N ALA A 201 -14.78 -16.96 40.29
CA ALA A 201 -13.96 -16.21 41.25
C ALA A 201 -12.49 -16.08 40.84
N THR A 202 -11.97 -17.02 40.03
CA THR A 202 -10.60 -16.95 39.48
C THR A 202 -10.48 -16.06 38.26
N THR A 203 -11.60 -15.73 37.58
CA THR A 203 -11.61 -14.92 36.34
C THR A 203 -11.02 -13.51 36.53
N PRO A 204 -11.31 -12.77 37.62
CA PRO A 204 -10.67 -11.48 37.88
C PRO A 204 -9.14 -11.61 38.00
N LEU A 205 -8.65 -12.67 38.62
CA LEU A 205 -7.23 -12.93 38.79
C LEU A 205 -6.57 -13.22 37.41
N LEU A 206 -7.20 -14.04 36.58
CA LEU A 206 -6.78 -14.27 35.18
C LEU A 206 -6.72 -12.95 34.39
N TRP A 207 -7.72 -12.11 34.55
CA TRP A 207 -7.76 -10.82 33.85
C TRP A 207 -6.64 -9.87 34.30
N ILE A 208 -6.36 -9.80 35.61
CA ILE A 208 -5.23 -9.02 36.16
C ILE A 208 -3.90 -9.54 35.61
N ILE A 209 -3.65 -10.85 35.69
CA ILE A 209 -2.42 -11.47 35.18
C ILE A 209 -2.25 -11.20 33.67
N SER A 210 -3.31 -11.37 32.87
CA SER A 210 -3.28 -11.12 31.44
C SER A 210 -3.02 -9.64 31.12
N THR A 211 -3.60 -8.72 31.88
CA THR A 211 -3.39 -7.27 31.69
C THR A 211 -1.97 -6.85 32.04
N VAL A 212 -1.44 -7.36 33.16
CA VAL A 212 -0.05 -7.10 33.58
C VAL A 212 0.92 -7.69 32.54
N PHE A 213 0.70 -8.93 32.12
CA PHE A 213 1.54 -9.56 31.10
C PHE A 213 1.49 -8.78 29.77
N SER A 214 0.32 -8.36 29.33
CA SER A 214 0.16 -7.56 28.10
C SER A 214 1.00 -6.27 28.16
N ARG A 215 1.01 -5.58 29.31
CA ARG A 215 1.84 -4.37 29.51
C ARG A 215 3.34 -4.66 29.47
N ILE A 216 3.76 -5.82 29.92
CA ILE A 216 5.18 -6.25 29.92
C ILE A 216 5.62 -6.68 28.51
N ILE A 217 4.76 -7.38 27.77
CA ILE A 217 5.15 -7.99 26.51
C ILE A 217 5.03 -7.03 25.32
N GLN A 218 4.14 -6.04 25.36
CA GLN A 218 3.95 -5.06 24.27
C GLN A 218 5.23 -4.32 23.89
N PRO A 219 6.03 -3.75 24.84
CA PRO A 219 7.28 -3.08 24.48
C PRO A 219 8.32 -4.03 23.89
N GLU A 220 8.32 -5.30 24.30
CA GLU A 220 9.22 -6.31 23.74
C GLU A 220 8.89 -6.62 22.26
N TYR A 221 7.60 -6.76 21.93
CA TYR A 221 7.18 -6.92 20.53
C TYR A 221 7.48 -5.65 19.70
N ALA A 222 7.29 -4.46 20.27
CA ALA A 222 7.64 -3.21 19.60
C ALA A 222 9.15 -3.13 19.29
N LYS A 223 9.99 -3.49 20.26
CA LYS A 223 11.46 -3.57 20.10
C LYS A 223 11.84 -4.62 19.03
N ASN A 224 11.22 -5.80 19.06
CA ASN A 224 11.46 -6.85 18.06
C ASN A 224 11.13 -6.37 16.66
N ARG A 225 10.06 -5.59 16.50
CA ARG A 225 9.69 -5.00 15.21
C ARG A 225 10.74 -4.03 14.68
N ILE A 226 11.25 -3.15 15.53
CA ILE A 226 12.33 -2.21 15.16
C ILE A 226 13.58 -2.97 14.70
N LEU A 227 13.99 -4.00 15.45
CA LEU A 227 15.15 -4.81 15.09
C LEU A 227 14.92 -5.59 13.78
N ALA A 228 13.71 -6.13 13.56
CA ALA A 228 13.36 -6.81 12.32
C ALA A 228 13.37 -5.84 11.13
N ASP A 229 12.86 -4.62 11.30
CA ASP A 229 12.89 -3.59 10.25
C ASP A 229 14.35 -3.21 9.90
N GLN A 230 15.24 -3.09 10.90
CA GLN A 230 16.67 -2.85 10.69
C GLN A 230 17.36 -4.01 9.95
N MET A 231 17.05 -5.26 10.29
CA MET A 231 17.55 -6.45 9.59
C MET A 231 17.11 -6.45 8.11
N VAL A 232 15.83 -6.16 7.84
CA VAL A 232 15.29 -6.06 6.48
C VAL A 232 15.96 -4.92 5.71
N GLN A 233 16.21 -3.77 6.34
CA GLN A 233 16.93 -2.66 5.73
C GLN A 233 18.35 -3.07 5.35
N THR A 234 19.10 -3.72 6.25
CA THR A 234 20.46 -4.23 5.97
C THR A 234 20.46 -5.20 4.79
N LEU A 235 19.45 -6.11 4.74
CA LEU A 235 19.29 -7.03 3.62
C LEU A 235 19.04 -6.28 2.30
N ALA A 236 18.12 -5.31 2.32
CA ALA A 236 17.77 -4.52 1.14
C ALA A 236 18.99 -3.73 0.60
N GLU A 237 19.77 -3.11 1.48
CA GLU A 237 21.00 -2.40 1.13
C GLU A 237 22.02 -3.35 0.49
N ASN A 238 22.24 -4.54 1.08
CA ASN A 238 23.16 -5.53 0.53
C ASN A 238 22.72 -6.08 -0.84
N VAL A 239 21.41 -6.29 -1.03
CA VAL A 239 20.88 -6.76 -2.33
C VAL A 239 20.98 -5.66 -3.40
N GLN A 240 20.62 -4.42 -3.06
CA GLN A 240 20.74 -3.28 -3.98
C GLN A 240 22.21 -2.98 -4.33
N GLY A 241 23.10 -3.07 -3.33
CA GLY A 241 24.54 -2.85 -3.48
C GLY A 241 25.34 -4.07 -3.90
N ILE A 242 24.72 -5.17 -4.34
CA ILE A 242 25.41 -6.46 -4.58
C ILE A 242 26.57 -6.36 -5.58
N ALA A 243 26.43 -5.53 -6.61
CA ALA A 243 27.48 -5.30 -7.59
C ALA A 243 28.72 -4.64 -6.96
N VAL A 244 28.52 -3.69 -6.03
CA VAL A 244 29.60 -3.03 -5.28
C VAL A 244 30.26 -4.03 -4.32
N THR A 245 29.46 -4.79 -3.59
CA THR A 245 29.95 -5.82 -2.65
C THR A 245 30.81 -6.83 -3.38
N LYS A 246 30.32 -7.39 -4.50
CA LYS A 246 31.08 -8.37 -5.31
C LYS A 246 32.29 -7.75 -6.01
N GLY A 247 32.15 -6.55 -6.56
CA GLY A 247 33.25 -5.85 -7.23
C GLY A 247 34.37 -5.46 -6.26
N SER A 248 34.09 -5.35 -4.98
CA SER A 248 35.06 -5.03 -3.92
C SER A 248 35.53 -6.25 -3.13
N GLY A 249 34.99 -7.46 -3.38
CA GLY A 249 35.33 -8.70 -2.65
C GLY A 249 35.01 -8.65 -1.15
N ARG A 250 33.87 -7.96 -0.79
CA ARG A 250 33.50 -7.73 0.62
C ARG A 250 32.26 -8.52 1.06
N GLU A 251 32.08 -9.71 0.50
CA GLU A 251 30.94 -10.58 0.81
C GLU A 251 30.91 -11.02 2.29
N GLU A 252 32.08 -11.36 2.83
CA GLU A 252 32.20 -11.79 4.24
C GLU A 252 31.81 -10.65 5.21
N GLU A 253 32.20 -9.41 4.92
CA GLU A 253 31.85 -8.25 5.75
C GLU A 253 30.34 -7.94 5.66
N ALA A 254 29.77 -8.04 4.45
CA ALA A 254 28.33 -7.86 4.26
C ALA A 254 27.51 -8.93 5.01
N GLN A 255 27.97 -10.19 4.96
CA GLN A 255 27.38 -11.28 5.72
C GLN A 255 27.51 -11.04 7.24
N ALA A 256 28.67 -10.63 7.72
CA ALA A 256 28.88 -10.36 9.14
C ALA A 256 27.95 -9.25 9.66
N ARG A 257 27.73 -8.19 8.88
CA ARG A 257 26.74 -7.13 9.23
C ARG A 257 25.32 -7.67 9.32
N PHE A 258 24.93 -8.49 8.35
CA PHE A 258 23.62 -9.13 8.36
C PHE A 258 23.45 -10.05 9.57
N ASP A 259 24.48 -10.87 9.89
CA ASP A 259 24.46 -11.79 11.03
C ASP A 259 24.32 -11.05 12.37
N VAL A 260 24.95 -9.89 12.53
CA VAL A 260 24.77 -9.03 13.71
C VAL A 260 23.32 -8.59 13.85
N ALA A 261 22.70 -8.08 12.77
CA ALA A 261 21.32 -7.64 12.78
C ALA A 261 20.34 -8.82 13.01
N ASN A 262 20.61 -9.98 12.39
CA ASN A 262 19.81 -11.18 12.53
C ASN A 262 19.88 -11.76 13.95
N ASN A 263 21.08 -11.79 14.55
CA ASN A 263 21.26 -12.24 15.95
C ASN A 263 20.57 -11.30 16.94
N ALA A 264 20.55 -9.99 16.71
CA ALA A 264 19.80 -9.06 17.54
C ALA A 264 18.29 -9.35 17.53
N VAL A 265 17.73 -9.71 16.38
CA VAL A 265 16.34 -10.17 16.26
C VAL A 265 16.13 -11.49 17.01
N LEU A 266 17.05 -12.44 16.85
CA LEU A 266 17.00 -13.75 17.50
C LEU A 266 17.01 -13.60 19.03
N ASP A 267 17.92 -12.82 19.59
CA ASP A 267 18.03 -12.57 21.03
C ASP A 267 16.75 -11.94 21.60
N GLN A 268 16.18 -10.99 20.85
CA GLN A 268 14.92 -10.37 21.23
C GLN A 268 13.74 -11.36 21.16
N GLN A 269 13.69 -12.22 20.15
CA GLN A 269 12.69 -13.28 20.06
C GLN A 269 12.84 -14.30 21.21
N HIS A 270 14.06 -14.67 21.58
CA HIS A 270 14.31 -15.49 22.77
C HIS A 270 13.80 -14.85 24.05
N SER A 271 14.03 -13.55 24.25
CA SER A 271 13.49 -12.82 25.40
C SER A 271 11.95 -12.88 25.46
N ILE A 272 11.29 -12.65 24.30
CA ILE A 272 9.83 -12.76 24.18
C ILE A 272 9.37 -14.18 24.48
N PHE A 273 10.03 -15.18 23.86
CA PHE A 273 9.69 -16.59 24.05
C PHE A 273 9.74 -17.02 25.50
N HIS A 274 10.79 -16.65 26.24
CA HIS A 274 10.90 -16.95 27.69
C HIS A 274 9.74 -16.36 28.49
N LYS A 275 9.35 -15.11 28.21
CA LYS A 275 8.23 -14.46 28.92
C LYS A 275 6.89 -15.14 28.58
N VAL A 276 6.67 -15.46 27.32
CA VAL A 276 5.45 -16.17 26.86
C VAL A 276 5.40 -17.59 27.40
N SER A 277 6.55 -18.29 27.43
CA SER A 277 6.66 -19.65 27.95
C SER A 277 6.40 -19.76 29.47
N LEU A 278 6.58 -18.68 30.22
CA LEU A 278 6.17 -18.62 31.62
C LEU A 278 4.68 -18.27 31.77
N PHE A 279 4.17 -17.39 30.93
CA PHE A 279 2.78 -16.91 30.98
C PHE A 279 1.77 -18.01 30.61
N ASN A 280 1.98 -18.73 29.52
CA ASN A 280 1.02 -19.72 29.01
C ASN A 280 0.74 -20.84 30.02
N PRO A 281 1.76 -21.49 30.66
CA PRO A 281 1.52 -22.46 31.71
C PRO A 281 0.81 -21.89 32.95
N THR A 282 1.11 -20.62 33.30
CA THR A 282 0.46 -19.95 34.44
C THR A 282 -1.04 -19.79 34.19
N VAL A 283 -1.44 -19.30 32.99
CA VAL A 283 -2.85 -19.20 32.62
C VAL A 283 -3.51 -20.57 32.57
N SER A 284 -2.83 -21.57 31.97
CA SER A 284 -3.32 -22.96 31.94
C SER A 284 -3.50 -23.56 33.31
N PHE A 285 -2.58 -23.29 34.26
CA PHE A 285 -2.70 -23.73 35.63
C PHE A 285 -3.92 -23.12 36.33
N LEU A 286 -4.13 -21.79 36.20
CA LEU A 286 -5.30 -21.15 36.79
C LEU A 286 -6.61 -21.68 36.18
N THR A 287 -6.63 -21.97 34.88
CA THR A 287 -7.80 -22.60 34.24
C THR A 287 -8.05 -24.00 34.81
N ARG A 288 -6.99 -24.78 35.14
CA ARG A 288 -7.13 -26.08 35.78
C ARG A 288 -7.61 -25.97 37.25
N VAL A 289 -7.28 -24.90 37.96
CA VAL A 289 -7.84 -24.61 39.28
C VAL A 289 -9.36 -24.49 39.21
N ASN A 290 -9.92 -23.86 38.16
CA ASN A 290 -11.37 -23.84 37.96
C ASN A 290 -11.98 -25.23 37.82
N MET A 291 -11.28 -26.17 37.14
CA MET A 291 -11.72 -27.55 37.03
C MET A 291 -11.68 -28.30 38.38
N VAL A 292 -10.69 -28.01 39.22
CA VAL A 292 -10.61 -28.54 40.57
C VAL A 292 -11.77 -28.04 41.45
N VAL A 293 -12.07 -26.72 41.38
CA VAL A 293 -13.22 -26.12 42.08
C VAL A 293 -14.52 -26.75 41.58
N LEU A 294 -14.68 -26.91 40.26
CA LEU A 294 -15.83 -27.56 39.67
C LEU A 294 -16.02 -28.99 40.16
N LEU A 295 -14.97 -29.82 40.17
CA LEU A 295 -15.04 -31.20 40.62
C LEU A 295 -15.29 -31.29 42.12
N SER A 296 -14.64 -30.46 42.92
CA SER A 296 -14.78 -30.51 44.40
C SER A 296 -16.16 -30.01 44.85
N TYR A 297 -16.50 -28.77 44.51
CA TYR A 297 -17.76 -28.16 44.93
C TYR A 297 -18.94 -28.72 44.15
N GLY A 298 -18.83 -28.81 42.82
CA GLY A 298 -19.87 -29.40 41.98
C GLY A 298 -20.12 -30.88 42.26
N GLY A 299 -19.03 -31.66 42.58
CA GLY A 299 -19.13 -33.04 43.02
C GLY A 299 -19.92 -33.20 44.35
N VAL A 300 -19.67 -32.31 45.31
CA VAL A 300 -20.48 -32.27 46.56
C VAL A 300 -21.97 -32.00 46.27
N LEU A 301 -22.28 -31.06 45.35
CA LEU A 301 -23.67 -30.80 44.96
C LEU A 301 -24.32 -32.01 44.29
N VAL A 302 -23.56 -32.77 43.49
CA VAL A 302 -24.04 -34.01 42.85
C VAL A 302 -24.29 -35.11 43.89
N ILE A 303 -23.39 -35.28 44.87
CA ILE A 303 -23.55 -36.26 45.97
C ILE A 303 -24.77 -35.92 46.82
N ARG A 304 -25.04 -34.63 47.05
CA ARG A 304 -26.24 -34.16 47.78
C ARG A 304 -27.53 -34.23 46.98
N GLY A 305 -27.46 -34.57 45.71
CA GLY A 305 -28.63 -34.60 44.81
C GLY A 305 -29.14 -33.23 44.38
N GLU A 306 -28.39 -32.16 44.65
CA GLU A 306 -28.74 -30.77 44.29
C GLU A 306 -28.38 -30.43 42.83
N LEU A 307 -27.50 -31.22 42.19
CA LEU A 307 -27.08 -31.05 40.78
C LEU A 307 -27.04 -32.43 40.10
N ALA A 308 -27.57 -32.50 38.85
CA ALA A 308 -27.41 -33.70 38.03
C ALA A 308 -25.94 -33.91 37.61
N LEU A 309 -25.50 -35.17 37.49
CA LEU A 309 -24.12 -35.44 37.10
C LEU A 309 -23.84 -35.06 35.66
N GLY A 310 -24.65 -35.52 34.74
CA GLY A 310 -24.50 -35.28 33.30
C GLY A 310 -25.02 -33.92 32.89
N ALA A 311 -26.33 -33.70 32.99
CA ALA A 311 -26.99 -32.45 32.57
C ALA A 311 -26.60 -31.22 33.44
N GLY A 312 -26.07 -31.45 34.66
CA GLY A 312 -25.54 -30.41 35.55
C GLY A 312 -24.03 -30.24 35.42
N LEU A 313 -23.28 -31.15 36.06
CA LEU A 313 -21.82 -31.00 36.25
C LEU A 313 -21.06 -31.06 34.90
N VAL A 314 -21.35 -32.04 34.02
CA VAL A 314 -20.62 -32.19 32.74
C VAL A 314 -20.96 -31.05 31.77
N VAL A 315 -22.23 -30.67 31.72
CA VAL A 315 -22.63 -29.49 30.89
C VAL A 315 -21.98 -28.23 31.41
N PHE A 316 -21.93 -28.04 32.74
CA PHE A 316 -21.26 -26.88 33.35
C PHE A 316 -19.76 -26.87 33.02
N ALA A 317 -19.06 -28.02 33.01
CA ALA A 317 -17.65 -28.13 32.63
C ALA A 317 -17.42 -27.65 31.19
N GLY A 318 -18.26 -28.11 30.26
CA GLY A 318 -18.18 -27.67 28.86
C GLY A 318 -18.47 -26.18 28.65
N LEU A 319 -19.44 -25.63 29.41
CA LEU A 319 -19.73 -24.19 29.38
C LEU A 319 -18.58 -23.35 29.95
N LEU A 320 -17.96 -23.80 31.06
CA LEU A 320 -16.81 -23.17 31.68
C LEU A 320 -15.60 -23.14 30.74
N GLU A 321 -15.35 -24.21 30.02
CA GLU A 321 -14.29 -24.29 29.00
C GLU A 321 -14.53 -23.29 27.86
N GLN A 322 -15.76 -23.26 27.31
CA GLN A 322 -16.13 -22.33 26.25
C GLN A 322 -16.06 -20.86 26.74
N PHE A 323 -16.53 -20.57 27.95
CA PHE A 323 -16.43 -19.25 28.58
C PHE A 323 -14.98 -18.81 28.71
N SER A 324 -14.12 -19.67 29.26
CA SER A 324 -12.68 -19.40 29.43
C SER A 324 -12.00 -19.15 28.08
N GLY A 325 -12.36 -19.89 27.03
CA GLY A 325 -11.87 -19.68 25.67
C GLY A 325 -12.22 -18.30 25.13
N GLN A 326 -13.43 -17.81 25.36
CA GLN A 326 -13.84 -16.47 24.96
C GLN A 326 -13.10 -15.37 25.73
N VAL A 327 -12.88 -15.55 27.03
CA VAL A 327 -12.09 -14.60 27.85
C VAL A 327 -10.66 -14.46 27.35
N ASN A 328 -10.02 -15.57 26.95
CA ASN A 328 -8.67 -15.55 26.39
C ASN A 328 -8.58 -14.77 25.07
N ASN A 329 -9.65 -14.74 24.27
CA ASN A 329 -9.70 -13.99 23.01
C ASN A 329 -9.70 -12.46 23.23
N VAL A 330 -10.09 -11.97 24.42
CA VAL A 330 -10.13 -10.51 24.72
C VAL A 330 -8.76 -9.87 24.57
N ALA A 331 -7.69 -10.52 25.02
CA ALA A 331 -6.32 -9.99 24.92
C ALA A 331 -5.86 -9.84 23.46
N ASN A 332 -6.18 -10.82 22.61
CA ASN A 332 -5.85 -10.78 21.19
C ASN A 332 -6.63 -9.68 20.46
N LEU A 333 -7.87 -9.46 20.87
CA LEU A 333 -8.72 -8.42 20.31
C LEU A 333 -8.14 -7.02 20.50
N ALA A 334 -7.59 -6.70 21.67
CA ALA A 334 -6.98 -5.40 21.95
C ALA A 334 -5.82 -5.06 20.98
N ASN A 335 -4.95 -6.03 20.71
CA ASN A 335 -3.87 -5.88 19.73
C ASN A 335 -4.39 -5.66 18.30
N THR A 336 -5.42 -6.43 17.91
CA THR A 336 -6.03 -6.31 16.60
C THR A 336 -6.70 -4.95 16.41
N VAL A 337 -7.37 -4.42 17.43
CA VAL A 337 -7.95 -3.06 17.43
C VAL A 337 -6.87 -2.03 17.14
N GLN A 338 -5.77 -2.06 17.88
CA GLN A 338 -4.69 -1.08 17.74
C GLN A 338 -4.06 -1.13 16.33
N GLN A 339 -3.70 -2.32 15.84
CA GLN A 339 -3.14 -2.50 14.51
C GLN A 339 -4.11 -2.06 13.40
N SER A 340 -5.39 -2.40 13.55
CA SER A 340 -6.43 -2.02 12.59
C SER A 340 -6.65 -0.51 12.53
N LEU A 341 -6.59 0.19 13.66
CA LEU A 341 -6.74 1.64 13.71
C LEU A 341 -5.54 2.36 13.08
N ILE A 342 -4.32 1.86 13.27
CA ILE A 342 -3.12 2.42 12.65
C ILE A 342 -3.18 2.27 11.13
N GLY A 343 -3.49 1.09 10.61
CA GLY A 343 -3.61 0.87 9.17
C GLY A 343 -4.78 1.64 8.56
N ALA A 344 -5.93 1.68 9.23
CA ALA A 344 -7.08 2.45 8.78
C ALA A 344 -6.78 3.94 8.70
N ARG A 345 -6.03 4.52 9.65
CA ARG A 345 -5.59 5.91 9.60
C ARG A 345 -4.84 6.21 8.32
N ARG A 346 -3.84 5.40 7.98
CA ARG A 346 -3.03 5.58 6.76
C ARG A 346 -3.84 5.44 5.47
N VAL A 347 -4.82 4.55 5.44
CA VAL A 347 -5.75 4.44 4.30
C VAL A 347 -6.63 5.69 4.17
N PHE A 348 -7.18 6.20 5.28
CA PHE A 348 -7.99 7.41 5.26
C PHE A 348 -7.17 8.67 4.97
N GLU A 349 -5.90 8.74 5.34
CA GLU A 349 -5.00 9.82 4.92
C GLU A 349 -4.95 9.96 3.39
N ILE A 350 -4.89 8.85 2.64
CA ILE A 350 -4.97 8.89 1.18
C ILE A 350 -6.35 9.35 0.71
N LEU A 351 -7.42 8.75 1.25
CA LEU A 351 -8.79 9.05 0.81
C LEU A 351 -9.19 10.50 1.08
N ASP A 352 -8.69 11.07 2.16
CA ASP A 352 -8.99 12.45 2.60
C ASP A 352 -8.01 13.47 2.03
N ALA A 353 -6.87 13.04 1.47
CA ALA A 353 -5.91 13.93 0.87
C ALA A 353 -6.59 14.86 -0.17
N PRO A 354 -6.34 16.17 -0.15
CA PRO A 354 -6.94 17.09 -1.10
C PRO A 354 -6.42 16.80 -2.52
N ILE A 355 -7.31 16.89 -3.50
CA ILE A 355 -6.92 16.92 -4.92
C ILE A 355 -6.67 18.39 -5.25
N GLU A 356 -5.41 18.81 -5.18
CA GLU A 356 -5.03 20.23 -5.33
C GLU A 356 -5.25 20.75 -6.75
N VAL A 357 -4.97 19.92 -7.75
CA VAL A 357 -5.08 20.27 -9.16
C VAL A 357 -6.25 19.52 -9.80
N GLN A 358 -7.31 20.24 -10.13
CA GLN A 358 -8.48 19.70 -10.84
C GLN A 358 -9.00 20.74 -11.84
N SER A 359 -9.74 20.26 -12.83
CA SER A 359 -10.43 21.16 -13.73
C SER A 359 -11.55 21.90 -12.99
N ASP A 360 -11.60 23.21 -13.16
CA ASP A 360 -12.75 23.99 -12.73
C ASP A 360 -14.00 23.49 -13.47
N PRO A 361 -15.19 23.42 -12.86
CA PRO A 361 -16.45 23.13 -13.56
C PRO A 361 -16.71 24.06 -14.76
N GLU A 362 -16.23 25.31 -14.71
CA GLU A 362 -16.32 26.31 -15.76
C GLU A 362 -15.09 26.36 -16.66
N ALA A 363 -14.17 25.38 -16.57
CA ALA A 363 -12.96 25.35 -17.38
C ALA A 363 -13.27 25.32 -18.88
N VAL A 364 -12.54 26.14 -19.61
CA VAL A 364 -12.68 26.27 -21.05
C VAL A 364 -12.19 25.01 -21.74
N ARG A 365 -13.03 24.44 -22.59
CA ARG A 365 -12.65 23.35 -23.50
C ARG A 365 -11.89 23.88 -24.70
N ARG A 366 -10.67 23.37 -24.90
CA ARG A 366 -9.80 23.72 -26.04
C ARG A 366 -9.10 22.46 -26.54
N PRO A 367 -9.79 21.66 -27.38
CA PRO A 367 -9.25 20.40 -27.88
C PRO A 367 -7.93 20.57 -28.65
N LYS A 368 -7.71 21.72 -29.28
CA LYS A 368 -6.47 22.06 -29.99
C LYS A 368 -5.98 23.44 -29.55
N LEU A 369 -4.73 23.49 -29.10
CA LEU A 369 -4.02 24.72 -28.74
C LEU A 369 -3.07 25.10 -29.89
N LYS A 370 -2.69 26.38 -29.98
CA LYS A 370 -1.68 26.87 -30.92
C LYS A 370 -0.25 26.71 -30.35
N GLY A 371 -0.13 26.70 -29.03
CA GLY A 371 1.15 26.51 -28.33
C GLY A 371 1.87 27.81 -27.98
N HIS A 372 1.19 28.97 -27.99
CA HIS A 372 1.77 30.19 -27.45
C HIS A 372 1.82 30.14 -25.93
N VAL A 373 3.02 30.12 -25.31
CA VAL A 373 3.21 30.01 -23.88
C VAL A 373 3.86 31.27 -23.31
N ARG A 374 3.23 31.87 -22.27
CA ARG A 374 3.75 33.05 -21.61
C ARG A 374 3.76 32.89 -20.10
N PHE A 375 4.91 33.06 -19.50
CA PHE A 375 5.09 33.19 -18.06
C PHE A 375 5.01 34.67 -17.70
N ASP A 376 4.09 35.05 -16.82
CA ASP A 376 3.85 36.42 -16.38
C ASP A 376 4.05 36.51 -14.85
N ASN A 377 5.23 36.98 -14.44
CA ASN A 377 5.66 37.11 -13.05
C ASN A 377 5.46 35.82 -12.20
N VAL A 378 5.76 34.68 -12.79
CA VAL A 378 5.51 33.38 -12.16
C VAL A 378 6.50 33.13 -11.02
N SER A 379 5.97 32.92 -9.80
CA SER A 379 6.71 32.42 -8.64
C SER A 379 6.11 31.10 -8.18
N PHE A 380 6.96 30.23 -7.62
CA PHE A 380 6.53 28.92 -7.12
C PHE A 380 7.33 28.49 -5.88
N ALA A 381 6.61 27.92 -4.90
CA ALA A 381 7.16 27.28 -3.71
C ALA A 381 6.44 25.95 -3.42
N TYR A 382 7.18 24.88 -3.06
CA TYR A 382 6.58 23.60 -2.67
C TYR A 382 5.81 23.67 -1.35
N THR A 383 6.39 24.33 -0.34
CA THR A 383 5.82 24.41 1.03
C THR A 383 5.38 25.81 1.42
N GLY A 384 5.40 26.76 0.50
CA GLY A 384 5.04 28.17 0.75
C GLY A 384 6.11 29.00 1.47
N ILE A 385 7.23 28.42 1.89
CA ILE A 385 8.30 29.11 2.65
C ILE A 385 9.46 29.47 1.73
N GLU A 386 9.97 28.52 0.96
CA GLU A 386 11.13 28.74 0.09
C GLU A 386 10.69 28.76 -1.39
N GLN A 387 10.88 29.92 -2.02
CA GLN A 387 10.54 30.08 -3.44
C GLN A 387 11.62 29.43 -4.31
N VAL A 388 11.21 28.43 -5.09
CA VAL A 388 12.03 27.74 -6.09
C VAL A 388 12.07 28.50 -7.42
N LEU A 389 10.95 29.16 -7.80
CA LEU A 389 10.90 30.11 -8.91
C LEU A 389 10.51 31.49 -8.36
N LYS A 390 11.14 32.53 -8.90
CA LYS A 390 11.01 33.91 -8.43
C LYS A 390 10.80 34.85 -9.62
N GLU A 391 9.58 35.37 -9.79
CA GLU A 391 9.23 36.41 -10.76
C GLU A 391 9.70 36.06 -12.20
N VAL A 392 9.48 34.82 -12.63
CA VAL A 392 9.89 34.34 -13.95
C VAL A 392 9.01 34.95 -15.03
N ASN A 393 9.66 35.64 -16.00
CA ASN A 393 9.01 36.33 -17.10
C ASN A 393 9.66 35.94 -18.43
N PHE A 394 8.93 35.28 -19.32
CA PHE A 394 9.31 35.07 -20.71
C PHE A 394 8.13 34.54 -21.54
N GLU A 395 8.31 34.50 -22.85
CA GLU A 395 7.29 34.12 -23.82
C GLU A 395 7.91 33.25 -24.90
N VAL A 396 7.20 32.20 -25.32
CA VAL A 396 7.54 31.30 -26.43
C VAL A 396 6.40 31.32 -27.43
N LYS A 397 6.69 31.71 -28.67
CA LYS A 397 5.70 31.75 -29.72
C LYS A 397 5.46 30.36 -30.30
N PRO A 398 4.30 30.16 -31.01
CA PRO A 398 4.04 28.90 -31.71
C PRO A 398 5.18 28.54 -32.66
N GLY A 399 5.71 27.31 -32.48
CA GLY A 399 6.80 26.78 -33.31
C GLY A 399 8.21 27.20 -32.88
N GLU A 400 8.38 28.07 -31.86
CA GLU A 400 9.70 28.43 -31.34
C GLU A 400 10.23 27.36 -30.39
N CYS A 401 11.54 27.16 -30.42
CA CYS A 401 12.27 26.29 -29.47
C CYS A 401 13.06 27.16 -28.48
N VAL A 402 12.80 26.98 -27.20
CA VAL A 402 13.56 27.59 -26.10
C VAL A 402 14.38 26.55 -25.34
N ALA A 403 15.67 26.79 -25.21
CA ALA A 403 16.52 25.98 -24.34
C ALA A 403 16.66 26.61 -22.94
N ILE A 404 16.62 25.76 -21.92
CA ILE A 404 16.69 26.15 -20.51
C ILE A 404 18.00 25.59 -19.94
N LEU A 405 18.92 26.49 -19.61
CA LEU A 405 20.21 26.17 -18.99
C LEU A 405 20.24 26.64 -17.54
N GLY A 406 20.92 25.93 -16.68
CA GLY A 406 21.14 26.35 -15.28
C GLY A 406 21.72 25.21 -14.44
N ALA A 407 22.25 25.54 -13.28
CA ALA A 407 22.78 24.57 -12.33
C ALA A 407 21.67 23.63 -11.80
N THR A 408 22.05 22.51 -11.19
CA THR A 408 21.12 21.67 -10.43
C THR A 408 20.49 22.51 -9.31
N GLY A 409 19.18 22.43 -9.13
CA GLY A 409 18.44 23.26 -8.16
C GLY A 409 18.05 24.65 -8.66
N ALA A 410 18.42 25.08 -9.89
CA ALA A 410 18.02 26.38 -10.44
C ALA A 410 16.51 26.54 -10.76
N GLY A 411 15.69 25.48 -10.61
CA GLY A 411 14.25 25.54 -10.85
C GLY A 411 13.78 25.06 -12.23
N LYS A 412 14.67 24.51 -13.08
CA LYS A 412 14.37 24.08 -14.45
C LYS A 412 13.22 23.06 -14.54
N SER A 413 13.30 21.96 -13.77
CA SER A 413 12.28 20.91 -13.77
C SER A 413 10.93 21.40 -13.20
N VAL A 414 10.99 22.34 -12.24
CA VAL A 414 9.78 22.98 -11.72
C VAL A 414 9.10 23.83 -12.79
N LEU A 415 9.87 24.64 -13.53
CA LEU A 415 9.36 25.43 -14.65
C LEU A 415 8.66 24.56 -15.68
N MET A 416 9.28 23.43 -16.05
CA MET A 416 8.70 22.42 -16.95
C MET A 416 7.42 21.82 -16.40
N SER A 417 7.34 21.57 -15.09
CA SER A 417 6.20 20.94 -14.42
C SER A 417 4.96 21.85 -14.30
N LEU A 418 5.14 23.17 -14.37
CA LEU A 418 4.03 24.11 -14.35
C LEU A 418 3.25 24.12 -15.68
N ILE A 419 3.89 23.85 -16.83
CA ILE A 419 3.25 23.88 -18.14
C ILE A 419 2.13 22.83 -18.25
N PRO A 420 2.32 21.53 -17.93
CA PRO A 420 1.25 20.53 -17.89
C PRO A 420 0.35 20.65 -16.65
N ARG A 421 0.56 21.70 -15.84
CA ARG A 421 -0.17 21.93 -14.59
C ARG A 421 -0.08 20.73 -13.67
N PHE A 422 1.15 20.24 -13.39
CA PHE A 422 1.40 19.30 -12.31
C PHE A 422 1.34 19.98 -10.94
N TYR A 423 1.66 21.28 -10.95
CA TYR A 423 1.51 22.22 -9.84
C TYR A 423 0.89 23.52 -10.37
N ASP A 424 0.21 24.25 -9.53
CA ASP A 424 -0.22 25.63 -9.81
C ASP A 424 0.84 26.62 -9.31
N ALA A 425 1.06 27.70 -10.05
CA ALA A 425 1.93 28.80 -9.64
C ALA A 425 1.43 29.40 -8.31
N THR A 426 2.38 29.74 -7.41
CA THR A 426 2.05 30.40 -6.12
C THR A 426 1.66 31.85 -6.35
N GLU A 427 2.38 32.55 -7.25
CA GLU A 427 2.11 33.93 -7.65
C GLU A 427 2.28 34.06 -9.15
N GLY A 428 1.64 35.08 -9.74
CA GLY A 428 1.65 35.30 -11.17
C GLY A 428 0.72 34.38 -11.95
N SER A 429 0.90 34.32 -13.26
CA SER A 429 0.06 33.51 -14.16
C SER A 429 0.88 32.88 -15.29
N LEU A 430 0.54 31.64 -15.61
CA LEU A 430 1.01 30.96 -16.81
C LEU A 430 -0.13 30.92 -17.83
N LEU A 431 0.12 31.52 -18.97
CA LEU A 431 -0.86 31.65 -20.05
C LEU A 431 -0.48 30.73 -21.22
N ILE A 432 -1.45 29.99 -21.74
CA ILE A 432 -1.33 29.29 -23.02
C ILE A 432 -2.42 29.83 -23.97
N ASP A 433 -2.01 30.31 -25.14
CA ASP A 433 -2.87 30.98 -26.08
C ASP A 433 -3.68 32.13 -25.45
N SER A 434 -3.04 32.91 -24.57
CA SER A 434 -3.62 34.01 -23.78
C SER A 434 -4.67 33.59 -22.74
N ILE A 435 -4.81 32.28 -22.44
CA ILE A 435 -5.72 31.74 -21.44
C ILE A 435 -4.86 31.19 -20.28
N ASP A 436 -5.19 31.57 -19.04
CA ASP A 436 -4.55 31.02 -17.86
C ASP A 436 -4.73 29.50 -17.79
N VAL A 437 -3.65 28.75 -17.56
CA VAL A 437 -3.69 27.27 -17.52
C VAL A 437 -4.69 26.74 -16.49
N ARG A 438 -4.98 27.49 -15.42
CA ARG A 438 -5.97 27.14 -14.39
C ARG A 438 -7.40 27.14 -14.93
N ARG A 439 -7.66 27.85 -16.03
CA ARG A 439 -8.96 27.97 -16.70
C ARG A 439 -9.13 27.02 -17.87
N ILE A 440 -8.08 26.31 -18.29
CA ILE A 440 -8.15 25.30 -19.35
C ILE A 440 -8.50 23.94 -18.71
N HIS A 441 -9.38 23.17 -19.38
CA HIS A 441 -9.68 21.82 -18.92
C HIS A 441 -8.43 20.94 -18.98
N LEU A 442 -8.10 20.22 -17.88
CA LEU A 442 -6.83 19.50 -17.74
C LEU A 442 -6.58 18.46 -18.82
N ASP A 443 -7.63 17.74 -19.26
CA ASP A 443 -7.47 16.73 -20.31
C ASP A 443 -7.08 17.40 -21.64
N ASP A 444 -7.70 18.54 -21.98
CA ASP A 444 -7.40 19.27 -23.19
C ASP A 444 -5.99 19.88 -23.12
N LEU A 445 -5.62 20.45 -21.96
CA LEU A 445 -4.27 20.96 -21.73
C LEU A 445 -3.21 19.87 -21.93
N ARG A 446 -3.34 18.75 -21.23
CA ARG A 446 -2.35 17.67 -21.23
C ARG A 446 -2.27 16.91 -22.54
N ARG A 447 -3.37 16.78 -23.29
CA ARG A 447 -3.35 16.17 -24.62
C ARG A 447 -2.60 17.01 -25.66
N ASN A 448 -2.51 18.32 -25.45
CA ASN A 448 -1.75 19.23 -26.31
C ASN A 448 -0.27 19.37 -25.91
N ILE A 449 0.17 18.64 -24.89
CA ILE A 449 1.55 18.69 -24.38
C ILE A 449 2.18 17.31 -24.52
N GLY A 450 3.23 17.20 -25.32
CA GLY A 450 4.11 16.04 -25.37
C GLY A 450 5.20 16.19 -24.30
N LEU A 451 5.45 15.16 -23.50
CA LEU A 451 6.42 15.20 -22.41
C LEU A 451 7.40 14.04 -22.50
N VAL A 452 8.69 14.38 -22.51
CA VAL A 452 9.81 13.42 -22.48
C VAL A 452 10.66 13.72 -21.25
N PHE A 453 10.66 12.81 -20.30
CA PHE A 453 11.45 12.92 -19.08
C PHE A 453 12.91 12.50 -19.29
N GLN A 454 13.80 12.96 -18.42
CA GLN A 454 15.20 12.59 -18.36
C GLN A 454 15.36 11.06 -18.24
N GLU A 455 14.61 10.44 -17.32
CA GLU A 455 14.50 8.99 -17.20
C GLU A 455 13.24 8.51 -17.89
N SER A 456 13.40 7.91 -19.08
CA SER A 456 12.28 7.42 -19.89
C SER A 456 11.71 6.12 -19.32
N PHE A 457 10.58 6.23 -18.62
CA PHE A 457 9.86 5.07 -18.10
C PHE A 457 9.04 4.36 -19.18
N LEU A 458 9.20 3.05 -19.30
CA LEU A 458 8.43 2.18 -20.19
C LEU A 458 7.68 1.12 -19.36
N PHE A 459 6.43 0.90 -19.72
CA PHE A 459 5.59 -0.12 -19.08
C PHE A 459 5.95 -1.51 -19.60
N SER A 460 5.78 -2.53 -18.77
CA SER A 460 5.90 -3.95 -19.16
C SER A 460 4.74 -4.35 -20.07
N ASN A 461 4.79 -3.86 -21.30
CA ASN A 461 3.78 -4.05 -22.35
C ASN A 461 4.47 -4.07 -23.71
N SER A 462 3.72 -4.28 -24.82
CA SER A 462 4.27 -4.23 -26.16
C SER A 462 4.85 -2.85 -26.49
N VAL A 463 5.78 -2.79 -27.43
CA VAL A 463 6.34 -1.53 -27.97
C VAL A 463 5.22 -0.64 -28.49
N ALA A 464 4.29 -1.20 -29.28
CA ALA A 464 3.14 -0.46 -29.80
C ALA A 464 2.29 0.15 -28.67
N ALA A 465 1.96 -0.62 -27.63
CA ALA A 465 1.20 -0.14 -26.49
C ALA A 465 1.94 0.94 -25.68
N ASN A 466 3.27 0.87 -25.59
CA ASN A 466 4.08 1.91 -24.97
C ASN A 466 4.05 3.21 -25.76
N ILE A 467 4.13 3.17 -27.09
CA ILE A 467 4.02 4.36 -27.95
C ILE A 467 2.58 4.90 -27.90
N ALA A 468 1.57 4.03 -27.99
CA ALA A 468 0.15 4.39 -27.99
C ALA A 468 -0.40 4.75 -26.60
N PHE A 469 0.42 4.84 -25.56
CA PHE A 469 -0.04 5.02 -24.17
C PHE A 469 -0.96 6.23 -23.98
N GLY A 470 -0.67 7.35 -24.64
CA GLY A 470 -1.48 8.57 -24.57
C GLY A 470 -2.71 8.56 -25.51
N HIS A 471 -2.75 7.63 -26.47
CA HIS A 471 -3.83 7.44 -27.44
C HIS A 471 -4.01 5.94 -27.74
N PRO A 472 -4.67 5.19 -26.85
CA PRO A 472 -4.78 3.73 -26.97
C PRO A 472 -5.52 3.25 -28.24
N GLU A 473 -6.33 4.10 -28.85
CA GLU A 473 -7.08 3.82 -30.07
C GLU A 473 -6.29 4.15 -31.36
N ALA A 474 -5.00 4.55 -31.23
CA ALA A 474 -4.17 4.85 -32.40
C ALA A 474 -3.96 3.60 -33.26
N THR A 475 -4.08 3.78 -34.58
CA THR A 475 -3.80 2.70 -35.52
C THR A 475 -2.31 2.37 -35.57
N LEU A 476 -1.97 1.16 -36.00
CA LEU A 476 -0.56 0.76 -36.16
C LEU A 476 0.17 1.70 -37.16
N GLU A 477 -0.53 2.23 -38.14
CA GLU A 477 0.03 3.19 -39.08
C GLU A 477 0.44 4.50 -38.39
N GLN A 478 -0.41 5.03 -37.49
CA GLN A 478 -0.11 6.22 -36.69
C GLN A 478 1.07 5.96 -35.75
N VAL A 479 1.09 4.79 -35.06
CA VAL A 479 2.20 4.36 -34.21
C VAL A 479 3.50 4.26 -34.99
N THR A 480 3.45 3.67 -36.20
CA THR A 480 4.62 3.55 -37.09
C THR A 480 5.11 4.90 -37.56
N LYS A 481 4.19 5.83 -37.91
CA LYS A 481 4.54 7.20 -38.27
C LYS A 481 5.26 7.92 -37.14
N ALA A 482 4.73 7.84 -35.92
CA ALA A 482 5.37 8.42 -34.73
C ALA A 482 6.74 7.81 -34.45
N ALA A 483 6.88 6.48 -34.58
CA ALA A 483 8.15 5.79 -34.46
C ALA A 483 9.19 6.21 -35.50
N LYS A 484 8.77 6.47 -36.74
CA LYS A 484 9.65 7.00 -37.81
C LYS A 484 10.15 8.41 -37.49
N ILE A 485 9.25 9.30 -37.05
CA ILE A 485 9.61 10.66 -36.61
C ILE A 485 10.66 10.61 -35.48
N ALA A 486 10.52 9.66 -34.55
CA ALA A 486 11.42 9.49 -33.44
C ALA A 486 12.66 8.61 -33.77
N SER A 487 12.93 8.35 -35.06
CA SER A 487 14.04 7.45 -35.48
C SER A 487 14.06 6.11 -34.75
N ALA A 488 12.87 5.59 -34.37
CA ALA A 488 12.72 4.37 -33.60
C ALA A 488 12.31 3.16 -34.45
N HIS A 489 11.78 3.39 -35.67
CA HIS A 489 11.19 2.33 -36.49
C HIS A 489 12.17 1.20 -36.79
N ASP A 490 13.38 1.51 -37.20
CA ASP A 490 14.34 0.53 -37.68
C ASP A 490 14.76 -0.43 -36.56
N PHE A 491 15.18 0.08 -35.40
CA PHE A 491 15.51 -0.80 -34.28
C PHE A 491 14.30 -1.58 -33.74
N ILE A 492 13.05 -1.03 -33.86
CA ILE A 492 11.84 -1.77 -33.47
C ILE A 492 11.66 -2.98 -34.39
N MET A 493 11.92 -2.84 -35.68
CA MET A 493 11.82 -3.95 -36.64
C MET A 493 12.88 -5.02 -36.42
N ASP A 494 14.03 -4.68 -35.84
CA ASP A 494 15.09 -5.63 -35.46
C ASP A 494 14.75 -6.42 -34.18
N LEU A 495 13.71 -6.00 -33.42
CA LEU A 495 13.24 -6.75 -32.25
C LEU A 495 12.53 -8.05 -32.67
N PRO A 496 12.57 -9.12 -31.86
CA PRO A 496 12.06 -10.45 -32.22
C PRO A 496 10.61 -10.49 -32.74
N LYS A 497 9.76 -9.55 -32.29
CA LYS A 497 8.34 -9.41 -32.71
C LYS A 497 8.01 -8.01 -33.16
N GLY A 498 9.00 -7.19 -33.54
CA GLY A 498 8.77 -5.81 -33.93
C GLY A 498 7.95 -5.03 -32.90
N TYR A 499 6.88 -4.39 -33.34
CA TYR A 499 5.96 -3.60 -32.50
C TYR A 499 5.23 -4.42 -31.42
N ASP A 500 5.08 -5.74 -31.58
CA ASP A 500 4.44 -6.63 -30.62
C ASP A 500 5.42 -7.19 -29.57
N THR A 501 6.70 -6.80 -29.63
CA THR A 501 7.70 -7.21 -28.64
C THR A 501 7.31 -6.66 -27.26
N ILE A 502 7.15 -7.55 -26.28
CA ILE A 502 6.87 -7.18 -24.89
C ILE A 502 8.17 -6.75 -24.22
N LEU A 503 8.17 -5.56 -23.65
CA LEU A 503 9.29 -5.00 -22.91
C LEU A 503 9.34 -5.55 -21.49
N GLY A 504 10.55 -5.77 -20.98
CA GLY A 504 10.79 -6.10 -19.59
C GLY A 504 10.47 -4.92 -18.65
N GLU A 505 10.65 -5.13 -17.36
CA GLU A 505 10.40 -4.11 -16.33
C GLU A 505 11.21 -2.84 -16.63
N SER A 506 10.52 -1.70 -16.68
CA SER A 506 11.07 -0.39 -17.04
C SER A 506 11.83 -0.35 -18.38
N GLY A 507 11.62 -1.32 -19.28
CA GLY A 507 12.31 -1.39 -20.57
C GLY A 507 13.81 -1.75 -20.46
N ASN A 508 14.22 -2.48 -19.41
CA ASN A 508 15.62 -2.84 -19.14
C ASN A 508 16.31 -3.67 -20.25
N THR A 509 15.54 -4.21 -21.20
CA THR A 509 16.04 -4.94 -22.36
C THR A 509 16.52 -4.03 -23.48
N LEU A 510 16.25 -2.73 -23.40
CA LEU A 510 16.61 -1.72 -24.40
C LEU A 510 17.78 -0.86 -23.93
N SER A 511 18.56 -0.32 -24.87
CA SER A 511 19.57 0.69 -24.59
C SER A 511 18.94 2.01 -24.09
N GLY A 512 19.71 2.87 -23.45
CA GLY A 512 19.24 4.21 -23.03
C GLY A 512 18.66 5.02 -24.16
N GLY A 513 19.35 5.07 -25.31
CA GLY A 513 18.92 5.76 -26.51
C GLY A 513 17.65 5.16 -27.15
N GLN A 514 17.51 3.83 -27.14
CA GLN A 514 16.28 3.18 -27.61
C GLN A 514 15.08 3.53 -26.74
N ARG A 515 15.23 3.51 -25.39
CA ARG A 515 14.17 3.94 -24.48
C ARG A 515 13.77 5.39 -24.73
N GLN A 516 14.75 6.27 -24.93
CA GLN A 516 14.52 7.69 -25.18
C GLN A 516 13.74 7.91 -26.49
N ARG A 517 14.13 7.25 -27.58
CA ARG A 517 13.42 7.33 -28.86
C ARG A 517 11.98 6.81 -28.75
N LEU A 518 11.70 5.77 -27.96
CA LEU A 518 10.33 5.31 -27.70
C LEU A 518 9.53 6.35 -26.89
N ALA A 519 10.15 7.04 -25.95
CA ALA A 519 9.49 8.12 -25.20
C ALA A 519 9.18 9.33 -26.10
N ILE A 520 10.08 9.67 -27.03
CA ILE A 520 9.83 10.70 -28.04
C ILE A 520 8.68 10.27 -28.95
N ALA A 521 8.67 9.02 -29.45
CA ALA A 521 7.56 8.49 -30.27
C ALA A 521 6.22 8.59 -29.55
N ARG A 522 6.17 8.23 -28.23
CA ARG A 522 4.99 8.38 -27.37
C ARG A 522 4.50 9.82 -27.30
N ALA A 523 5.42 10.77 -27.13
CA ALA A 523 5.08 12.19 -27.05
C ALA A 523 4.55 12.75 -28.38
N VAL A 524 5.17 12.36 -29.49
CA VAL A 524 4.83 12.85 -30.85
C VAL A 524 3.52 12.27 -31.37
N LEU A 525 3.15 11.03 -30.95
CA LEU A 525 1.90 10.39 -31.36
C LEU A 525 0.65 11.22 -31.04
N LEU A 526 0.71 11.99 -29.96
CA LEU A 526 -0.39 12.88 -29.54
C LEU A 526 -0.56 14.09 -30.48
N GLU A 527 0.34 14.32 -31.43
CA GLU A 527 0.44 15.52 -32.25
C GLU A 527 0.32 16.81 -31.41
N PRO A 528 1.14 16.94 -30.34
CA PRO A 528 1.03 18.03 -29.41
C PRO A 528 1.45 19.35 -30.05
N SER A 529 0.86 20.48 -29.59
CA SER A 529 1.32 21.82 -29.96
C SER A 529 2.49 22.33 -29.12
N ILE A 530 2.70 21.73 -27.92
CA ILE A 530 3.79 22.04 -27.00
C ILE A 530 4.58 20.77 -26.72
N LEU A 531 5.90 20.84 -26.83
CA LEU A 531 6.80 19.72 -26.54
C LEU A 531 7.74 20.08 -25.38
N LEU A 532 7.77 19.26 -24.36
CA LEU A 532 8.63 19.42 -23.19
C LEU A 532 9.67 18.30 -23.16
N LEU A 533 10.94 18.66 -23.21
CA LEU A 533 12.08 17.75 -23.27
C LEU A 533 13.02 18.01 -22.07
N ASP A 534 13.01 17.13 -21.09
CA ASP A 534 13.87 17.25 -19.90
C ASP A 534 15.13 16.43 -20.11
N ASP A 535 16.22 17.12 -20.46
CA ASP A 535 17.57 16.60 -20.75
C ASP A 535 17.59 15.32 -21.60
N PRO A 536 17.03 15.38 -22.84
CA PRO A 536 16.82 14.19 -23.68
C PRO A 536 18.11 13.52 -24.15
N THR A 537 19.27 14.08 -23.85
CA THR A 537 20.59 13.58 -24.29
C THR A 537 21.52 13.16 -23.14
N ALA A 538 21.04 13.12 -21.88
CA ALA A 538 21.88 12.89 -20.70
C ALA A 538 22.54 11.50 -20.63
N ALA A 539 21.86 10.46 -21.13
CA ALA A 539 22.26 9.06 -20.93
C ALA A 539 22.69 8.36 -22.24
N ILE A 540 23.33 9.08 -23.17
CA ILE A 540 23.54 8.62 -24.53
C ILE A 540 25.03 8.53 -24.85
N ASP A 541 25.41 7.40 -25.48
CA ASP A 541 26.71 7.20 -26.12
C ASP A 541 26.81 7.98 -27.45
N SER A 542 28.03 8.29 -27.86
CA SER A 542 28.32 9.11 -29.04
C SER A 542 27.78 8.51 -30.35
N GLU A 543 27.60 7.20 -30.41
CA GLU A 543 27.18 6.46 -31.62
C GLU A 543 25.67 6.62 -31.88
N THR A 544 24.85 6.74 -30.82
CA THR A 544 23.38 6.94 -30.90
C THR A 544 22.98 8.42 -30.82
N GLU A 545 23.93 9.33 -30.64
CA GLU A 545 23.66 10.77 -30.49
C GLU A 545 23.04 11.37 -31.77
N GLU A 546 23.50 10.97 -32.96
CA GLU A 546 22.97 11.46 -34.24
C GLU A 546 21.51 11.03 -34.48
N ASP A 547 21.16 9.79 -34.17
CA ASP A 547 19.79 9.27 -34.25
C ASP A 547 18.82 10.05 -33.35
N ILE A 548 19.27 10.39 -32.16
CA ILE A 548 18.44 11.14 -31.22
C ILE A 548 18.30 12.59 -31.64
N PHE A 549 19.35 13.20 -32.18
CA PHE A 549 19.22 14.55 -32.73
C PHE A 549 18.27 14.59 -33.92
N SER A 550 18.32 13.60 -34.80
CA SER A 550 17.34 13.44 -35.89
C SER A 550 15.91 13.28 -35.36
N ALA A 551 15.74 12.45 -34.31
CA ALA A 551 14.44 12.29 -33.64
C ALA A 551 13.94 13.58 -32.99
N LEU A 552 14.83 14.35 -32.36
CA LEU A 552 14.48 15.64 -31.75
C LEU A 552 14.08 16.66 -32.80
N ASP A 553 14.83 16.79 -33.89
CA ASP A 553 14.52 17.73 -34.98
C ASP A 553 13.15 17.41 -35.58
N GLY A 554 12.85 16.15 -35.90
CA GLY A 554 11.54 15.73 -36.38
C GLY A 554 10.42 15.91 -35.34
N ALA A 555 10.73 15.75 -34.05
CA ALA A 555 9.76 15.95 -32.98
C ALA A 555 9.46 17.44 -32.73
N MET A 556 10.42 18.32 -32.89
CA MET A 556 10.29 19.77 -32.64
C MET A 556 9.58 20.51 -33.78
N GLU A 557 9.60 19.97 -34.99
CA GLU A 557 9.05 20.62 -36.17
C GLU A 557 7.59 21.08 -35.97
N GLY A 558 7.37 22.39 -36.10
CA GLY A 558 6.04 23.03 -36.00
C GLY A 558 5.46 23.06 -34.57
N ARG A 559 6.24 22.73 -33.52
CA ARG A 559 5.80 22.70 -32.13
C ARG A 559 6.57 23.70 -31.28
N SER A 560 5.87 24.32 -30.32
CA SER A 560 6.55 25.15 -29.32
C SER A 560 7.30 24.26 -28.35
N THR A 561 8.63 24.30 -28.41
CA THR A 561 9.48 23.35 -27.68
C THR A 561 10.22 23.98 -26.53
N PHE A 562 10.17 23.34 -25.39
CA PHE A 562 10.96 23.65 -24.20
C PHE A 562 11.95 22.51 -23.98
N ILE A 563 13.23 22.80 -24.04
CA ILE A 563 14.26 21.81 -23.86
C ILE A 563 15.20 22.20 -22.71
N VAL A 564 15.21 21.39 -21.65
CA VAL A 564 16.26 21.49 -20.62
C VAL A 564 17.50 20.80 -21.19
N ALA A 565 18.60 21.50 -21.28
CA ALA A 565 19.81 20.95 -21.85
C ALA A 565 21.07 21.42 -21.12
N HIS A 566 22.01 20.50 -21.04
CA HIS A 566 23.34 20.75 -20.49
C HIS A 566 24.44 20.68 -21.56
N ARG A 567 24.16 20.12 -22.77
CA ARG A 567 25.11 19.98 -23.87
C ARG A 567 24.99 21.15 -24.86
N LEU A 568 26.13 21.69 -25.28
CA LEU A 568 26.20 22.80 -26.22
C LEU A 568 25.58 22.47 -27.57
N SER A 569 25.69 21.22 -28.05
CA SER A 569 25.06 20.71 -29.26
C SER A 569 23.54 20.88 -29.26
N THR A 570 22.91 20.66 -28.10
CA THR A 570 21.46 20.84 -27.91
C THR A 570 21.09 22.33 -27.78
N LEU A 571 21.88 23.11 -27.02
CA LEU A 571 21.62 24.56 -26.81
C LEU A 571 21.65 25.35 -28.13
N ARG A 572 22.49 24.97 -29.10
CA ARG A 572 22.61 25.63 -30.41
C ARG A 572 21.40 25.40 -31.33
N ARG A 573 20.56 24.39 -31.03
CA ARG A 573 19.36 24.08 -31.85
C ARG A 573 18.16 24.94 -31.49
N ALA A 574 18.23 25.62 -30.32
CA ALA A 574 17.15 26.49 -29.86
C ALA A 574 17.20 27.86 -30.53
N ASP A 575 16.03 28.42 -30.78
CA ASP A 575 15.91 29.79 -31.30
C ASP A 575 16.48 30.80 -30.29
N TYR A 576 16.29 30.55 -29.02
CA TYR A 576 16.97 31.29 -27.95
C TYR A 576 17.14 30.45 -26.67
N VAL A 577 18.04 30.88 -25.83
CA VAL A 577 18.37 30.23 -24.56
C VAL A 577 17.98 31.14 -23.40
N ILE A 578 17.39 30.57 -22.36
CA ILE A 578 17.25 31.21 -21.05
C ILE A 578 18.20 30.54 -20.06
N VAL A 579 18.91 31.34 -19.30
CA VAL A 579 19.80 30.87 -18.23
C VAL A 579 19.15 31.15 -16.88
N MET A 580 18.95 30.10 -16.12
CA MET A 580 18.35 30.16 -14.78
C MET A 580 19.42 30.05 -13.71
N ASP A 581 19.31 30.88 -12.68
CA ASP A 581 20.12 30.81 -11.47
C ASP A 581 19.29 31.26 -10.25
N GLY A 582 19.33 30.50 -9.15
CA GLY A 582 18.60 30.78 -7.92
C GLY A 582 17.09 31.03 -8.10
N GLY A 583 16.46 30.37 -9.09
CA GLY A 583 15.04 30.48 -9.40
C GLY A 583 14.66 31.68 -10.29
N ARG A 584 15.63 32.45 -10.81
CA ARG A 584 15.41 33.60 -11.68
C ARG A 584 16.05 33.40 -13.05
N ILE A 585 15.53 34.07 -14.08
CA ILE A 585 16.18 34.19 -15.37
C ILE A 585 17.25 35.27 -15.26
N VAL A 586 18.53 34.87 -15.43
CA VAL A 586 19.68 35.82 -15.32
C VAL A 586 20.20 36.23 -16.71
N GLN A 587 19.99 35.42 -17.74
CA GLN A 587 20.31 35.76 -19.13
C GLN A 587 19.26 35.20 -20.08
N LYS A 588 18.99 35.90 -21.18
CA LYS A 588 18.13 35.48 -22.29
C LYS A 588 18.70 36.02 -23.59
N GLY A 589 18.78 35.19 -24.63
CA GLY A 589 19.22 35.58 -25.96
C GLY A 589 19.53 34.39 -26.86
N THR A 590 19.88 34.63 -28.11
CA THR A 590 20.39 33.60 -29.03
C THR A 590 21.79 33.09 -28.56
N HIS A 591 22.22 31.97 -29.12
CA HIS A 591 23.57 31.43 -28.83
C HIS A 591 24.66 32.49 -29.06
N ASP A 592 24.63 33.18 -30.20
CA ASP A 592 25.65 34.16 -30.59
C ASP A 592 25.63 35.41 -29.71
N GLU A 593 24.44 35.92 -29.39
CA GLU A 593 24.28 37.03 -28.43
C GLU A 593 24.85 36.69 -27.05
N LEU A 594 24.54 35.50 -26.52
CA LEU A 594 25.00 35.08 -25.19
C LEU A 594 26.50 34.74 -25.18
N MET A 595 27.09 34.30 -26.29
CA MET A 595 28.53 34.11 -26.45
C MET A 595 29.30 35.45 -26.52
N SER A 596 28.66 36.50 -27.03
CA SER A 596 29.27 37.86 -27.05
C SER A 596 29.27 38.52 -25.66
N GLN A 597 28.32 38.17 -24.79
CA GLN A 597 28.16 38.73 -23.44
C GLN A 597 29.03 38.02 -22.40
N HIS A 598 29.48 38.73 -21.37
CA HIS A 598 30.07 38.12 -20.18
C HIS A 598 28.93 37.58 -19.28
N GLY A 599 28.94 36.27 -18.98
CA GLY A 599 27.89 35.69 -18.13
C GLY A 599 28.02 34.19 -17.94
N PRO A 600 27.06 33.59 -17.20
CA PRO A 600 27.02 32.14 -16.93
C PRO A 600 26.99 31.32 -18.20
N TYR A 601 26.26 31.72 -19.24
CA TYR A 601 26.20 30.99 -20.51
C TYR A 601 27.59 30.81 -21.13
N LYS A 602 28.33 31.91 -21.33
CA LYS A 602 29.67 31.87 -21.93
C LYS A 602 30.66 31.04 -21.13
N ARG A 603 30.55 31.05 -19.80
CA ARG A 603 31.39 30.20 -18.95
C ARG A 603 31.14 28.72 -19.20
N VAL A 604 29.87 28.28 -19.23
CA VAL A 604 29.49 26.87 -19.49
C VAL A 604 29.89 26.47 -20.92
N ALA A 605 29.61 27.32 -21.91
CA ALA A 605 29.96 27.04 -23.30
C ALA A 605 31.49 26.89 -23.51
N ASN A 606 32.28 27.76 -22.89
CA ASN A 606 33.74 27.69 -22.97
C ASN A 606 34.33 26.42 -22.32
N LEU A 607 33.80 26.00 -21.17
CA LEU A 607 34.22 24.75 -20.54
C LEU A 607 33.98 23.56 -21.47
N GLN A 608 32.81 23.45 -22.09
CA GLN A 608 32.50 22.35 -23.01
C GLN A 608 33.32 22.39 -24.33
N LEU A 609 33.68 23.59 -24.80
CA LEU A 609 34.55 23.74 -25.96
C LEU A 609 35.99 23.35 -25.66
N VAL A 610 36.45 23.54 -24.43
CA VAL A 610 37.80 23.12 -23.98
C VAL A 610 37.87 21.59 -23.84
N ASP A 611 36.86 20.98 -23.20
CA ASP A 611 36.79 19.51 -23.07
C ASP A 611 36.69 18.80 -24.43
N GLY A 612 35.92 19.37 -25.39
CA GLY A 612 35.82 18.86 -26.76
C GLY A 612 37.15 18.94 -27.57
N ARG A 613 38.03 19.89 -27.24
CA ARG A 613 39.36 20.00 -27.87
C ARG A 613 40.43 19.10 -27.21
N GLY A 614 40.24 18.76 -25.93
CA GLY A 614 41.17 17.90 -25.18
C GLY A 614 41.14 16.44 -25.61
N LEU A 615 40.07 15.95 -26.20
CA LEU A 615 39.93 14.56 -26.68
C LEU A 615 40.52 14.34 -28.08
N SER A 616 40.92 15.39 -28.82
CA SER A 616 41.54 15.26 -30.16
C SER A 616 43.08 15.25 -30.16
N GLN A 617 43.74 15.45 -29.01
CA GLN A 617 45.19 15.32 -28.88
C GLN A 617 45.49 14.17 -27.91
N SER A 618 45.82 13.00 -28.45
CA SER A 618 46.42 11.88 -27.71
C SER A 618 47.71 12.36 -27.02
N PRO A 619 47.86 12.23 -25.69
CA PRO A 619 49.09 12.62 -25.00
C PRO A 619 50.21 11.59 -25.13
N PHE A 620 50.08 10.57 -26.00
CA PHE A 620 51.15 9.63 -26.25
C PHE A 620 51.91 10.03 -27.49
N PRO A 621 53.25 10.34 -27.40
CA PRO A 621 54.08 10.55 -28.56
C PRO A 621 54.12 9.23 -29.37
N GLN A 622 53.84 9.33 -30.66
CA GLN A 622 54.07 8.23 -31.58
C GLN A 622 55.58 7.95 -31.57
N THR A 623 55.95 6.82 -31.02
CA THR A 623 57.31 6.28 -31.18
C THR A 623 57.49 6.00 -32.65
N GLU A 624 58.31 6.82 -33.31
CA GLU A 624 58.91 6.52 -34.60
C GLU A 624 59.58 5.12 -34.51
N LYS A 625 59.13 4.23 -35.36
CA LYS A 625 59.88 2.99 -35.65
C LYS A 625 61.13 3.41 -36.40
N GLU A 626 62.26 3.45 -35.73
CA GLU A 626 63.56 3.31 -36.42
C GLU A 626 63.67 1.88 -36.89
N ASP A 627 63.85 1.72 -38.21
CA ASP A 627 64.30 0.51 -38.87
C ASP A 627 65.77 0.19 -38.47
N ALA A 628 66.02 -1.00 -37.92
CA ALA A 628 67.29 -1.72 -38.03
C ALA A 628 67.04 -3.22 -37.75
#